data_79b4c4e856162b3df67980ae3c8e22de
#
_entry.id   79b4c4e856162b3df67980ae3c8e22de
#
_cell.length_a   1.000
_cell.length_b   1.000
_cell.length_c   1.000
_cell.angle_alpha   90.00
_cell.angle_beta   90.00
_cell.angle_gamma   90.00
#
_symmetry.space_group_name_H-M   'P 1'
#
loop_
_entity.id
_entity.type
_entity.pdbx_description
1 polymer ?
#
loop_
_entity_poly.entity_id
_entity_poly.type
_entity_poly.pdbx_seq_one_letter_code
_entity_poly.pdbx_strand_id
1 'polypeptide(L)'
;KFEPTRPMQGIGAHMIGIVTAQELRENLGDVFVSGRTCTEWIDFSISAIERLFLKPELEALLEVVGPNGELIDHHDGRTLNPGHAIECAWFIMHEGVRRKDSRLVSLGLTILDWMWERGWDEE
;
A
#
# COMPACT_ATOMS: atom_id res chain seq x y z
N LYS A 1 -14.80 -22.91 -17.16
CA LYS A 1 -14.17 -21.80 -16.52
C LYS A 1 -13.74 -22.16 -15.11
N PHE A 2 -12.60 -21.78 -14.80
CA PHE A 2 -12.05 -22.05 -13.51
C PHE A 2 -12.42 -20.95 -12.53
N GLU A 3 -12.85 -21.33 -11.38
CA GLU A 3 -13.30 -20.42 -10.38
C GLU A 3 -12.29 -20.35 -9.26
N PRO A 4 -11.76 -19.18 -8.90
CA PRO A 4 -10.85 -19.14 -7.77
C PRO A 4 -11.57 -19.62 -6.53
N THR A 5 -10.93 -20.49 -5.82
CA THR A 5 -11.53 -21.01 -4.60
C THR A 5 -11.47 -20.01 -3.45
N ARG A 6 -10.63 -18.97 -3.61
CA ARG A 6 -10.49 -17.94 -2.59
C ARG A 6 -10.47 -16.58 -3.20
N PRO A 7 -11.34 -15.68 -2.76
CA PRO A 7 -11.25 -14.29 -3.18
C PRO A 7 -9.97 -13.68 -2.61
N MET A 8 -9.28 -12.90 -3.43
CA MET A 8 -8.03 -12.26 -3.04
C MET A 8 -7.97 -10.89 -3.64
N GLN A 9 -7.20 -10.00 -3.00
CA GLN A 9 -6.91 -8.70 -3.56
C GLN A 9 -5.44 -8.37 -3.34
N GLY A 10 -4.85 -7.67 -4.28
CA GLY A 10 -3.46 -7.30 -4.22
C GLY A 10 -3.26 -5.84 -3.90
N ILE A 11 -2.11 -5.54 -3.32
CA ILE A 11 -1.76 -4.17 -2.95
C ILE A 11 -1.48 -3.29 -4.16
N GLY A 12 -1.13 -3.91 -5.29
CA GLY A 12 -0.71 -3.18 -6.48
C GLY A 12 -1.70 -2.14 -6.96
N ALA A 13 -3.00 -2.45 -6.92
CA ALA A 13 -4.02 -1.51 -7.37
C ALA A 13 -4.00 -0.24 -6.52
N HIS A 14 -3.79 -0.38 -5.22
CA HIS A 14 -3.75 0.79 -4.33
C HIS A 14 -2.48 1.59 -4.52
N MET A 15 -1.35 0.92 -4.77
CA MET A 15 -0.10 1.61 -5.07
C MET A 15 -0.22 2.43 -6.34
N ILE A 16 -0.79 1.83 -7.38
CA ILE A 16 -1.01 2.53 -8.63
C ILE A 16 -1.97 3.69 -8.42
N GLY A 17 -2.99 3.50 -7.58
CA GLY A 17 -3.93 4.56 -7.26
C GLY A 17 -3.24 5.76 -6.64
N ILE A 18 -2.32 5.52 -5.71
CA ILE A 18 -1.60 6.61 -5.07
C ILE A 18 -0.74 7.37 -6.07
N VAL A 19 0.11 6.65 -6.82
CA VAL A 19 1.05 7.32 -7.70
C VAL A 19 0.34 8.01 -8.86
N THR A 20 -0.74 7.41 -9.37
CA THR A 20 -1.50 8.03 -10.46
C THR A 20 -2.15 9.32 -9.98
N ALA A 21 -2.76 9.29 -8.80
CA ALA A 21 -3.41 10.49 -8.27
C ALA A 21 -2.37 11.58 -7.97
N GLN A 22 -1.18 11.19 -7.49
CA GLN A 22 -0.11 12.15 -7.26
C GLN A 22 0.33 12.81 -8.56
N GLU A 23 0.45 12.02 -9.63
CA GLU A 23 0.82 12.56 -10.94
C GLU A 23 -0.24 13.51 -11.48
N LEU A 24 -1.50 13.12 -11.37
CA LEU A 24 -2.58 13.99 -11.83
C LEU A 24 -2.62 15.29 -11.06
N ARG A 25 -2.46 15.21 -9.74
CA ARG A 25 -2.48 16.39 -8.89
C ARG A 25 -1.32 17.33 -9.23
N GLU A 26 -0.16 16.75 -9.51
CA GLU A 26 1.01 17.54 -9.85
C GLU A 26 0.80 18.30 -11.16
N ASN A 27 0.15 17.69 -12.13
CA ASN A 27 0.01 18.26 -13.45
C ASN A 27 -1.27 19.07 -13.64
N LEU A 28 -2.34 18.72 -12.97
CA LEU A 28 -3.64 19.32 -13.18
C LEU A 28 -4.24 19.99 -11.94
N GLY A 29 -3.58 19.84 -10.80
CA GLY A 29 -4.14 20.30 -9.54
C GLY A 29 -5.01 19.21 -8.93
N ASP A 30 -5.61 19.51 -7.80
CA ASP A 30 -6.38 18.54 -7.04
C ASP A 30 -7.79 18.43 -7.63
N VAL A 31 -7.85 17.94 -8.86
CA VAL A 31 -9.11 17.87 -9.60
C VAL A 31 -9.93 16.67 -9.17
N PHE A 32 -11.22 16.72 -9.52
CA PHE A 32 -12.13 15.63 -9.26
C PHE A 32 -12.01 14.56 -10.35
N VAL A 33 -11.95 13.31 -9.93
CA VAL A 33 -11.96 12.17 -10.83
C VAL A 33 -12.91 11.15 -10.20
N SER A 34 -13.99 10.84 -10.91
CA SER A 34 -14.97 9.85 -10.44
C SER A 34 -15.44 10.12 -9.02
N GLY A 35 -15.77 11.36 -8.73
CA GLY A 35 -16.43 11.72 -7.48
C GLY A 35 -15.53 12.07 -6.31
N ARG A 36 -14.21 11.99 -6.47
CA ARG A 36 -13.25 12.34 -5.43
C ARG A 36 -12.15 13.19 -6.01
N THR A 37 -11.56 14.06 -5.17
CA THR A 37 -10.37 14.78 -5.58
C THR A 37 -9.19 13.83 -5.60
N CYS A 38 -8.10 14.24 -6.24
CA CYS A 38 -6.88 13.43 -6.24
C CYS A 38 -6.42 13.13 -4.83
N THR A 39 -6.43 14.14 -3.95
CA THR A 39 -6.03 13.94 -2.56
C THR A 39 -6.94 12.91 -1.88
N GLU A 40 -8.25 12.98 -2.15
CA GLU A 40 -9.17 12.01 -1.55
C GLU A 40 -8.93 10.61 -2.05
N TRP A 41 -8.55 10.44 -3.33
CA TRP A 41 -8.20 9.13 -3.84
C TRP A 41 -6.94 8.60 -3.19
N ILE A 42 -5.96 9.47 -2.95
CA ILE A 42 -4.75 9.07 -2.25
C ILE A 42 -5.09 8.60 -0.84
N ASP A 43 -5.93 9.36 -0.13
CA ASP A 43 -6.36 8.98 1.21
C ASP A 43 -7.09 7.65 1.20
N PHE A 44 -7.96 7.44 0.23
CA PHE A 44 -8.67 6.19 0.10
C PHE A 44 -7.71 5.02 -0.05
N SER A 45 -6.70 5.17 -0.91
CA SER A 45 -5.75 4.09 -1.17
C SER A 45 -4.86 3.84 0.05
N ILE A 46 -4.36 4.90 0.69
CA ILE A 46 -3.53 4.73 1.88
C ILE A 46 -4.33 4.07 3.01
N SER A 47 -5.57 4.51 3.18
CA SER A 47 -6.43 3.94 4.21
C SER A 47 -6.69 2.46 3.96
N ALA A 48 -6.91 2.08 2.70
CA ALA A 48 -7.12 0.68 2.35
C ALA A 48 -5.87 -0.14 2.62
N ILE A 49 -4.70 0.40 2.29
CA ILE A 49 -3.45 -0.29 2.54
C ILE A 49 -3.26 -0.51 4.03
N GLU A 50 -3.50 0.53 4.81
CA GLU A 50 -3.33 0.48 6.26
C GLU A 50 -4.30 -0.52 6.90
N ARG A 51 -5.53 -0.50 6.44
CA ARG A 51 -6.59 -1.33 7.04
C ARG A 51 -6.49 -2.80 6.62
N LEU A 52 -6.09 -3.05 5.38
CA LEU A 52 -6.19 -4.40 4.81
C LEU A 52 -4.85 -5.12 4.72
N PHE A 53 -3.79 -4.41 4.40
CA PHE A 53 -2.51 -5.05 4.07
C PHE A 53 -1.45 -4.89 5.14
N LEU A 54 -1.58 -3.89 5.99
CA LEU A 54 -0.59 -3.64 7.05
C LEU A 54 -0.89 -4.56 8.22
N LYS A 55 0.09 -5.35 8.60
CA LYS A 55 -0.04 -6.31 9.72
C LYS A 55 1.03 -6.03 10.75
N PRO A 56 0.76 -5.12 11.71
CA PRO A 56 1.77 -4.79 12.72
C PRO A 56 2.20 -5.99 13.56
N GLU A 57 1.28 -6.90 13.81
CA GLU A 57 1.60 -8.10 14.61
C GLU A 57 2.61 -9.01 13.90
N LEU A 58 2.72 -8.89 12.58
CA LEU A 58 3.69 -9.65 11.79
C LEU A 58 4.87 -8.79 11.37
N GLU A 59 4.82 -7.50 11.66
CA GLU A 59 5.78 -6.50 11.18
C GLU A 59 5.97 -6.64 9.68
N ALA A 60 4.85 -6.61 8.97
CA ALA A 60 4.86 -6.84 7.53
C ALA A 60 3.76 -6.06 6.83
N LEU A 61 4.04 -5.70 5.60
CA LEU A 61 3.05 -5.21 4.66
C LEU A 61 2.87 -6.32 3.64
N LEU A 62 1.68 -6.89 3.59
CA LEU A 62 1.41 -8.03 2.75
C LEU A 62 1.10 -7.60 1.32
N GLU A 63 1.39 -8.47 0.39
CA GLU A 63 1.12 -8.21 -1.02
C GLU A 63 -0.30 -8.60 -1.41
N VAL A 64 -0.80 -9.66 -0.82
CA VAL A 64 -2.11 -10.21 -1.16
C VAL A 64 -2.84 -10.58 0.12
N VAL A 65 -4.10 -10.18 0.20
CA VAL A 65 -4.95 -10.51 1.34
C VAL A 65 -6.33 -10.87 0.82
N GLY A 66 -7.19 -11.38 1.70
CA GLY A 66 -8.58 -11.62 1.36
C GLY A 66 -9.36 -10.31 1.28
N PRO A 67 -10.65 -10.39 0.92
CA PRO A 67 -11.45 -9.18 0.70
C PRO A 67 -11.57 -8.27 1.91
N ASN A 68 -11.47 -8.81 3.11
CA ASN A 68 -11.55 -8.03 4.33
C ASN A 68 -10.20 -7.96 5.05
N GLY A 69 -9.11 -8.21 4.32
CA GLY A 69 -7.78 -8.14 4.88
C GLY A 69 -7.32 -9.44 5.51
N GLU A 70 -8.05 -10.53 5.32
CA GLU A 70 -7.71 -11.81 5.93
C GLU A 70 -6.40 -12.35 5.37
N LEU A 71 -5.65 -13.01 6.22
CA LEU A 71 -4.46 -13.72 5.78
C LEU A 71 -4.88 -14.86 4.86
N ILE A 72 -4.13 -15.03 3.79
CA ILE A 72 -4.37 -16.12 2.85
C ILE A 72 -3.35 -17.21 3.15
N ASP A 73 -3.83 -18.38 3.54
CA ASP A 73 -2.96 -19.46 3.97
C ASP A 73 -2.58 -20.37 2.81
N HIS A 74 -1.89 -19.80 1.85
CA HIS A 74 -1.29 -20.58 0.77
C HIS A 74 -0.12 -19.79 0.23
N HIS A 75 0.53 -20.34 -0.79
CA HIS A 75 1.79 -19.77 -1.26
C HIS A 75 1.71 -18.27 -1.56
N ASP A 76 0.72 -17.88 -2.35
CA ASP A 76 0.59 -16.46 -2.74
C ASP A 76 0.35 -15.56 -1.54
N GLY A 77 -0.49 -16.01 -0.61
CA GLY A 77 -0.82 -15.19 0.55
C GLY A 77 0.32 -15.04 1.53
N ARG A 78 1.26 -15.98 1.50
CA ARG A 78 2.41 -15.92 2.40
C ARG A 78 3.62 -15.25 1.77
N THR A 79 3.51 -14.91 0.49
CA THR A 79 4.63 -14.29 -0.22
C THR A 79 4.70 -12.83 0.13
N LEU A 80 5.89 -12.38 0.48
CA LEU A 80 6.17 -10.98 0.70
C LEU A 80 7.04 -10.47 -0.43
N ASN A 81 6.85 -9.23 -0.80
CA ASN A 81 7.69 -8.59 -1.80
C ASN A 81 8.26 -7.34 -1.17
N PRO A 82 9.45 -7.43 -0.57
CA PRO A 82 10.03 -6.25 0.09
C PRO A 82 10.21 -5.07 -0.86
N GLY A 83 10.51 -5.34 -2.14
CA GLY A 83 10.65 -4.27 -3.10
C GLY A 83 9.36 -3.48 -3.28
N HIS A 84 8.24 -4.18 -3.44
CA HIS A 84 6.95 -3.50 -3.56
C HIS A 84 6.57 -2.77 -2.29
N ALA A 85 6.84 -3.37 -1.13
CA ALA A 85 6.52 -2.73 0.13
C ALA A 85 7.37 -1.48 0.35
N ILE A 86 8.64 -1.53 -0.02
CA ILE A 86 9.51 -0.37 0.09
C ILE A 86 9.02 0.74 -0.84
N GLU A 87 8.61 0.36 -2.04
CA GLU A 87 8.06 1.32 -2.99
C GLU A 87 6.79 1.96 -2.43
N CYS A 88 5.93 1.16 -1.83
CA CYS A 88 4.71 1.65 -1.21
C CYS A 88 5.04 2.63 -0.08
N ALA A 89 6.02 2.28 0.75
CA ALA A 89 6.46 3.15 1.83
C ALA A 89 6.94 4.50 1.27
N TRP A 90 7.65 4.45 0.17
CA TRP A 90 8.13 5.65 -0.49
C TRP A 90 6.97 6.56 -0.91
N PHE A 91 5.96 5.97 -1.56
CA PHE A 91 4.80 6.76 -1.99
C PHE A 91 4.09 7.41 -0.81
N ILE A 92 3.93 6.66 0.28
CA ILE A 92 3.27 7.17 1.47
C ILE A 92 4.09 8.29 2.12
N MET A 93 5.40 8.09 2.24
CA MET A 93 6.26 9.11 2.82
C MET A 93 6.29 10.37 1.97
N HIS A 94 6.34 10.19 0.65
CA HIS A 94 6.33 11.32 -0.25
C HIS A 94 5.08 12.17 -0.03
N GLU A 95 3.95 11.50 0.11
CA GLU A 95 2.70 12.19 0.38
C GLU A 95 2.74 12.90 1.74
N GLY A 96 3.31 12.24 2.74
CA GLY A 96 3.43 12.83 4.07
C GLY A 96 4.26 14.08 4.07
N VAL A 97 5.39 14.06 3.36
CA VAL A 97 6.25 15.24 3.28
C VAL A 97 5.52 16.36 2.57
N ARG A 98 4.86 16.05 1.46
CA ARG A 98 4.15 17.06 0.69
C ARG A 98 3.04 17.75 1.50
N ARG A 99 2.34 16.97 2.32
CA ARG A 99 1.21 17.50 3.10
C ARG A 99 1.61 17.89 4.51
N LYS A 100 2.89 17.73 4.85
CA LYS A 100 3.39 17.99 6.20
C LYS A 100 2.62 17.17 7.23
N ASP A 101 2.38 15.93 6.90
CA ASP A 101 1.63 14.99 7.73
C ASP A 101 2.61 13.98 8.32
N SER A 102 2.98 14.20 9.58
CA SER A 102 3.99 13.36 10.23
C SER A 102 3.50 11.93 10.43
N ARG A 103 2.18 11.72 10.52
CA ARG A 103 1.64 10.37 10.66
C ARG A 103 1.96 9.54 9.43
N LEU A 104 1.80 10.13 8.25
CA LEU A 104 2.11 9.41 7.01
C LEU A 104 3.60 9.14 6.88
N VAL A 105 4.43 10.09 7.27
CA VAL A 105 5.88 9.87 7.24
C VAL A 105 6.25 8.73 8.19
N SER A 106 5.69 8.72 9.39
CA SER A 106 5.95 7.65 10.36
C SER A 106 5.47 6.30 9.84
N LEU A 107 4.30 6.27 9.21
CA LEU A 107 3.78 5.02 8.65
C LEU A 107 4.74 4.47 7.60
N GLY A 108 5.19 5.32 6.69
CA GLY A 108 6.12 4.88 5.66
C GLY A 108 7.44 4.40 6.24
N LEU A 109 7.95 5.11 7.25
CA LEU A 109 9.20 4.70 7.89
C LEU A 109 9.06 3.34 8.59
N THR A 110 7.91 3.10 9.20
CA THR A 110 7.66 1.82 9.84
C THR A 110 7.68 0.68 8.83
N ILE A 111 6.99 0.87 7.71
CA ILE A 111 6.96 -0.14 6.66
C ILE A 111 8.37 -0.37 6.12
N LEU A 112 9.07 0.71 5.86
CA LEU A 112 10.43 0.63 5.33
C LEU A 112 11.34 -0.14 6.28
N ASP A 113 11.22 0.14 7.57
CA ASP A 113 12.05 -0.50 8.57
C ASP A 113 11.82 -2.02 8.61
N TRP A 114 10.55 -2.42 8.62
CA TRP A 114 10.21 -3.83 8.62
C TRP A 114 10.76 -4.54 7.38
N MET A 115 10.60 -3.92 6.22
CA MET A 115 10.97 -4.57 4.96
C MET A 115 12.47 -4.52 4.73
N TRP A 116 13.13 -3.49 5.24
CA TRP A 116 14.57 -3.39 5.16
C TRP A 116 15.21 -4.57 5.88
N GLU A 117 14.72 -4.84 7.09
CA GLU A 117 15.20 -5.98 7.86
C GLU A 117 15.02 -7.27 7.08
N ARG A 118 13.82 -7.46 6.52
CA ARG A 118 13.54 -8.68 5.77
C ARG A 118 14.32 -8.77 4.48
N GLY A 119 14.56 -7.64 3.85
CA GLY A 119 15.27 -7.61 2.58
C GLY A 119 16.73 -8.03 2.70
N TRP A 120 17.31 -7.85 3.87
CA TRP A 120 18.70 -8.21 4.12
C TRP A 120 18.86 -9.59 4.72
N ASP A 121 17.79 -10.16 5.12
CA ASP A 121 17.80 -11.47 5.74
C ASP A 121 18.27 -12.49 4.77
N GLU A 122 18.94 -13.21 4.61
CA GLU A 122 19.40 -13.94 3.73
C GLU A 122 19.50 -14.79 3.36
N GLU A 123 19.56 -14.79 3.01
CA GLU A 123 19.69 -15.49 2.47
C GLU A 123 20.07 -16.21 2.63
#